data_f3e67605def742c8db77c49bb8839fb6
#
_entry.id   f3e67605def742c8db77c49bb8839fb6
#
_cell.length_a   1.000
_cell.length_b   1.000
_cell.length_c   1.000
_cell.angle_alpha   90.00
_cell.angle_beta   90.00
_cell.angle_gamma   90.00
#
_symmetry.space_group_name_H-M   'P 1'
#
loop_
_entity.id
_entity.type
_entity.pdbx_description
1 polymer ?
#
loop_
_entity_poly.entity_id
_entity_poly.type
_entity_poly.pdbx_seq_one_letter_code
_entity_poly.pdbx_strand_id
1 'polypeptide(L)'
;MKSKLSLLLISVFLFVVFVAVRFFILDKQNEYGEIRIVSSPTASIFLNNTFVGKTPFPDKYKVGEYLLKLIPEATATDTASWNGKINVYKNSLTYVNRELGSSDIASAGEIFTTVKMAKKPQNAESGEIYVETEPQGAIVTLDNDEKGVAPALMENVSRGDHELSVFMPGFFRRTQKINVDSGYRVNAAFKLAIDQSSSFAKEPDDKTKTASNSGSTTSITYVKIKDNPQGWLRVRVDGSIDASESAKVKPGEKYEFLDEKTGWFKIKYNDNKDGLVSGDFTEGWVSSEYSAKE
;
A
#
# COMPACT_ATOMS: atom_id res chain seq x y z
N MET A 1 -64.89 33.10 -5.49
CA MET A 1 -63.67 33.47 -4.72
C MET A 1 -63.18 32.38 -3.77
N LYS A 2 -64.07 31.64 -3.07
CA LYS A 2 -63.66 30.58 -2.10
C LYS A 2 -62.82 29.43 -2.71
N SER A 3 -63.10 28.98 -3.94
CA SER A 3 -62.31 27.89 -4.59
C SER A 3 -60.89 28.28 -4.97
N LYS A 4 -60.67 29.53 -5.39
CA LYS A 4 -59.31 30.02 -5.73
C LYS A 4 -58.44 30.16 -4.48
N LEU A 5 -59.05 30.59 -3.34
CA LEU A 5 -58.37 30.67 -2.05
C LEU A 5 -58.01 29.28 -1.52
N SER A 6 -58.91 28.29 -1.65
CA SER A 6 -58.67 26.91 -1.27
C SER A 6 -57.52 26.30 -2.06
N LEU A 7 -57.46 26.57 -3.38
CA LEU A 7 -56.41 26.07 -4.25
C LEU A 7 -55.02 26.65 -3.89
N LEU A 8 -55.00 27.94 -3.53
CA LEU A 8 -53.79 28.61 -3.06
C LEU A 8 -53.32 28.03 -1.72
N LEU A 9 -54.22 27.77 -0.77
CA LEU A 9 -53.86 27.15 0.52
C LEU A 9 -53.31 25.74 0.33
N ILE A 10 -53.88 24.93 -0.56
CA ILE A 10 -53.36 23.60 -0.90
C ILE A 10 -51.96 23.68 -1.51
N SER A 11 -51.73 24.62 -2.41
CA SER A 11 -50.41 24.84 -3.03
C SER A 11 -49.35 25.23 -2.01
N VAL A 12 -49.68 26.15 -1.10
CA VAL A 12 -48.78 26.55 0.00
C VAL A 12 -48.51 25.38 0.95
N PHE A 13 -49.50 24.57 1.28
CA PHE A 13 -49.33 23.41 2.13
C PHE A 13 -48.40 22.36 1.46
N LEU A 14 -48.60 22.05 0.17
CA LEU A 14 -47.74 21.15 -0.60
C LEU A 14 -46.30 21.68 -0.67
N PHE A 15 -46.13 22.99 -0.84
CA PHE A 15 -44.83 23.63 -0.83
C PHE A 15 -44.11 23.48 0.51
N VAL A 16 -44.84 23.73 1.61
CA VAL A 16 -44.31 23.56 2.98
C VAL A 16 -43.94 22.10 3.24
N VAL A 17 -44.77 21.13 2.83
CA VAL A 17 -44.47 19.70 2.92
C VAL A 17 -43.24 19.35 2.08
N PHE A 18 -43.16 19.86 0.87
CA PHE A 18 -41.99 19.66 0.01
C PHE A 18 -40.71 20.19 0.64
N VAL A 19 -40.72 21.39 1.19
CA VAL A 19 -39.59 22.00 1.89
C VAL A 19 -39.23 21.19 3.14
N ALA A 20 -40.24 20.75 3.91
CA ALA A 20 -40.00 19.93 5.09
C ALA A 20 -39.36 18.57 4.72
N VAL A 21 -39.87 17.86 3.71
CA VAL A 21 -39.30 16.63 3.19
C VAL A 21 -37.87 16.86 2.69
N ARG A 22 -37.66 17.92 1.94
CA ARG A 22 -36.35 18.31 1.43
C ARG A 22 -35.35 18.55 2.57
N PHE A 23 -35.72 19.32 3.59
CA PHE A 23 -34.82 19.67 4.68
C PHE A 23 -34.66 18.56 5.74
N PHE A 24 -35.72 17.85 6.12
CA PHE A 24 -35.69 16.90 7.21
C PHE A 24 -35.32 15.46 6.76
N ILE A 25 -35.58 15.10 5.51
CA ILE A 25 -35.30 13.73 5.01
C ILE A 25 -34.07 13.71 4.11
N LEU A 26 -34.02 14.55 3.09
CA LEU A 26 -32.94 14.51 2.10
C LEU A 26 -31.63 15.10 2.63
N ASP A 27 -31.65 16.13 3.45
CA ASP A 27 -30.42 16.69 4.02
C ASP A 27 -29.82 15.79 5.12
N LYS A 28 -30.63 15.07 5.88
CA LYS A 28 -30.11 14.09 6.86
C LYS A 28 -29.41 12.91 6.23
N GLN A 29 -29.85 12.45 5.06
CA GLN A 29 -29.17 11.38 4.33
C GLN A 29 -27.81 11.83 3.77
N ASN A 30 -27.59 13.12 3.66
CA ASN A 30 -26.36 13.71 3.15
C ASN A 30 -25.26 13.94 4.21
N GLU A 31 -25.44 13.49 5.45
CA GLU A 31 -24.46 13.62 6.53
C GLU A 31 -23.50 12.40 6.63
N TYR A 32 -23.56 11.49 5.66
CA TYR A 32 -22.79 10.25 5.69
C TYR A 32 -21.78 10.21 4.56
N GLY A 33 -20.64 9.57 4.84
CA GLY A 33 -19.67 9.09 3.86
C GLY A 33 -19.52 7.58 3.96
N GLU A 34 -18.85 6.99 3.00
CA GLU A 34 -18.51 5.57 2.98
C GLU A 34 -17.11 5.34 3.55
N ILE A 35 -16.97 4.31 4.37
CA ILE A 35 -15.66 3.81 4.84
C ILE A 35 -15.48 2.42 4.28
N ARG A 36 -14.30 2.15 3.74
CA ARG A 36 -13.87 0.80 3.37
C ARG A 36 -12.51 0.51 3.98
N ILE A 37 -12.48 -0.47 4.89
CA ILE A 37 -11.28 -0.83 5.63
C ILE A 37 -10.87 -2.23 5.26
N VAL A 38 -9.62 -2.40 4.81
CA VAL A 38 -9.00 -3.67 4.45
C VAL A 38 -7.70 -3.81 5.23
N SER A 39 -7.34 -5.01 5.62
CA SER A 39 -6.02 -5.27 6.21
C SER A 39 -5.53 -6.68 5.90
N SER A 40 -4.23 -6.84 5.91
CA SER A 40 -3.54 -8.13 5.90
C SER A 40 -2.55 -8.13 7.09
N PRO A 41 -2.66 -9.11 8.01
CA PRO A 41 -3.73 -10.09 8.15
C PRO A 41 -5.08 -9.47 8.52
N THR A 42 -6.14 -10.29 8.54
CA THR A 42 -7.46 -9.88 9.04
C THR A 42 -7.35 -9.29 10.44
N ALA A 43 -8.04 -8.18 10.66
CA ALA A 43 -7.99 -7.46 11.92
C ALA A 43 -9.39 -7.12 12.44
N SER A 44 -9.52 -7.08 13.76
CA SER A 44 -10.66 -6.50 14.45
C SER A 44 -10.59 -4.99 14.40
N ILE A 45 -11.71 -4.34 14.07
CA ILE A 45 -11.82 -2.90 13.84
C ILE A 45 -12.49 -2.23 15.02
N PHE A 46 -11.84 -1.18 15.53
CA PHE A 46 -12.42 -0.30 16.55
C PHE A 46 -12.45 1.14 16.00
N LEU A 47 -13.62 1.76 16.03
CA LEU A 47 -13.80 3.19 15.74
C LEU A 47 -14.12 3.90 17.05
N ASN A 48 -13.31 4.90 17.41
CA ASN A 48 -13.44 5.62 18.70
C ASN A 48 -13.55 4.65 19.91
N ASN A 49 -12.71 3.61 19.93
CA ASN A 49 -12.68 2.53 20.93
C ASN A 49 -13.92 1.60 20.94
N THR A 50 -14.85 1.75 20.03
CA THR A 50 -16.00 0.84 19.90
C THR A 50 -15.72 -0.20 18.82
N PHE A 51 -15.83 -1.48 19.16
CA PHE A 51 -15.73 -2.57 18.19
C PHE A 51 -16.87 -2.48 17.18
N VAL A 52 -16.53 -2.50 15.88
CA VAL A 52 -17.50 -2.37 14.79
C VAL A 52 -17.52 -3.57 13.84
N GLY A 53 -16.48 -4.39 13.84
CA GLY A 53 -16.39 -5.56 12.98
C GLY A 53 -14.97 -6.00 12.69
N LYS A 54 -14.79 -6.73 11.59
CA LYS A 54 -13.50 -7.23 11.11
C LYS A 54 -13.27 -6.82 9.66
N THR A 55 -12.00 -6.74 9.26
CA THR A 55 -11.65 -6.51 7.86
C THR A 55 -11.92 -7.76 6.98
N PRO A 56 -12.35 -7.59 5.71
CA PRO A 56 -12.70 -6.35 5.02
C PRO A 56 -14.05 -5.79 5.49
N PHE A 57 -14.14 -4.47 5.71
CA PHE A 57 -15.30 -3.81 6.30
C PHE A 57 -15.75 -2.62 5.45
N PRO A 58 -16.85 -2.71 4.69
CA PRO A 58 -17.52 -1.60 4.03
C PRO A 58 -18.71 -1.14 4.86
N ASP A 59 -18.81 0.15 5.19
CA ASP A 59 -19.98 0.70 5.90
C ASP A 59 -20.08 2.21 5.69
N LYS A 60 -21.22 2.79 6.12
CA LYS A 60 -21.50 4.22 6.07
C LYS A 60 -21.45 4.84 7.46
N TYR A 61 -20.64 5.88 7.59
CA TYR A 61 -20.47 6.62 8.83
C TYR A 61 -20.80 8.10 8.66
N LYS A 62 -21.21 8.75 9.76
CA LYS A 62 -21.40 10.19 9.77
C LYS A 62 -20.09 10.91 9.44
N VAL A 63 -20.23 12.08 8.83
CA VAL A 63 -19.09 12.99 8.60
C VAL A 63 -18.42 13.34 9.92
N GLY A 64 -17.09 13.23 9.95
CA GLY A 64 -16.31 13.50 11.15
C GLY A 64 -14.93 12.84 11.15
N GLU A 65 -14.16 13.12 12.18
CA GLU A 65 -12.89 12.49 12.48
C GLU A 65 -13.11 11.28 13.39
N TYR A 66 -12.49 10.16 13.06
CA TYR A 66 -12.55 8.91 13.83
C TYR A 66 -11.15 8.41 14.14
N LEU A 67 -10.96 7.92 15.37
CA LEU A 67 -9.78 7.15 15.72
C LEU A 67 -10.04 5.69 15.33
N LEU A 68 -9.35 5.24 14.26
CA LEU A 68 -9.40 3.86 13.79
C LEU A 68 -8.27 3.08 14.45
N LYS A 69 -8.61 1.93 15.06
CA LYS A 69 -7.65 0.96 15.58
C LYS A 69 -7.90 -0.39 14.94
N LEU A 70 -6.83 -1.01 14.44
CA LEU A 70 -6.83 -2.36 13.87
C LEU A 70 -6.02 -3.26 14.80
N ILE A 71 -6.65 -4.33 15.29
CA ILE A 71 -6.01 -5.35 16.11
C ILE A 71 -6.00 -6.64 15.29
N PRO A 72 -4.84 -7.12 14.82
CA PRO A 72 -4.76 -8.34 14.02
C PRO A 72 -5.32 -9.52 14.81
N GLU A 73 -5.97 -10.43 14.11
CA GLU A 73 -6.36 -11.70 14.71
C GLU A 73 -5.11 -12.55 14.96
N ALA A 74 -5.21 -13.50 15.90
CA ALA A 74 -4.10 -14.37 16.24
C ALA A 74 -3.52 -15.04 14.98
N THR A 75 -2.30 -14.68 14.64
CA THR A 75 -1.53 -15.23 13.53
C THR A 75 -0.37 -16.05 14.09
N ALA A 76 0.23 -16.91 13.28
CA ALA A 76 1.42 -17.68 13.67
C ALA A 76 2.64 -16.78 13.94
N THR A 77 2.62 -15.53 13.50
CA THR A 77 3.67 -14.52 13.70
C THR A 77 3.13 -13.35 14.51
N ASP A 78 3.98 -12.80 15.39
CA ASP A 78 3.67 -11.58 16.10
C ASP A 78 3.39 -10.45 15.10
N THR A 79 2.21 -9.86 15.18
CA THR A 79 1.77 -8.79 14.31
C THR A 79 1.35 -7.59 15.14
N ALA A 80 1.90 -6.42 14.82
CA ALA A 80 1.62 -5.20 15.57
C ALA A 80 0.21 -4.67 15.26
N SER A 81 -0.47 -4.16 16.28
CA SER A 81 -1.71 -3.39 16.08
C SER A 81 -1.39 -2.01 15.51
N TRP A 82 -2.30 -1.49 14.70
CA TRP A 82 -2.19 -0.13 14.16
C TRP A 82 -3.32 0.76 14.69
N ASN A 83 -3.02 2.04 14.89
CA ASN A 83 -4.02 3.06 15.15
C ASN A 83 -3.69 4.34 14.39
N GLY A 84 -4.73 5.04 13.97
CA GLY A 84 -4.60 6.30 13.23
C GLY A 84 -5.92 7.04 13.13
N LYS A 85 -5.84 8.33 12.81
CA LYS A 85 -7.01 9.15 12.55
C LYS A 85 -7.44 9.03 11.10
N ILE A 86 -8.73 8.90 10.89
CA ILE A 86 -9.34 8.92 9.56
C ILE A 86 -10.44 9.98 9.53
N ASN A 87 -10.63 10.60 8.38
CA ASN A 87 -11.67 11.58 8.16
C ASN A 87 -12.72 11.01 7.21
N VAL A 88 -13.99 11.11 7.59
CA VAL A 88 -15.13 10.78 6.76
C VAL A 88 -15.76 12.06 6.24
N TYR A 89 -15.82 12.18 4.92
CA TYR A 89 -16.42 13.35 4.27
C TYR A 89 -17.76 12.98 3.63
N LYS A 90 -18.61 13.99 3.49
CA LYS A 90 -19.95 13.87 2.91
C LYS A 90 -19.90 13.30 1.49
N ASN A 91 -20.68 12.23 1.25
CA ASN A 91 -20.79 11.59 -0.08
C ASN A 91 -19.43 11.19 -0.68
N SER A 92 -18.50 10.82 0.15
CA SER A 92 -17.13 10.48 -0.23
C SER A 92 -16.73 9.14 0.34
N LEU A 93 -15.80 8.47 -0.33
CA LEU A 93 -15.18 7.24 0.14
C LEU A 93 -13.90 7.57 0.90
N THR A 94 -13.77 7.03 2.11
CA THR A 94 -12.51 6.88 2.83
C THR A 94 -12.09 5.42 2.76
N TYR A 95 -11.05 5.15 1.98
CA TYR A 95 -10.47 3.82 1.81
C TYR A 95 -9.23 3.70 2.67
N VAL A 96 -9.16 2.66 3.48
CA VAL A 96 -8.02 2.34 4.34
C VAL A 96 -7.57 0.92 4.00
N ASN A 97 -6.31 0.78 3.61
CA ASN A 97 -5.65 -0.50 3.45
C ASN A 97 -4.41 -0.55 4.33
N ARG A 98 -4.25 -1.60 5.13
CA ARG A 98 -3.11 -1.79 6.03
C ARG A 98 -2.53 -3.18 5.94
N GLU A 99 -1.24 -3.25 5.71
CA GLU A 99 -0.41 -4.43 5.84
C GLU A 99 0.27 -4.35 7.20
N LEU A 100 -0.20 -5.19 8.14
CA LEU A 100 0.27 -5.16 9.53
C LEU A 100 1.45 -6.10 9.66
N GLY A 101 2.65 -5.54 9.83
CA GLY A 101 3.89 -6.28 10.05
C GLY A 101 4.13 -6.56 11.54
N SER A 102 5.30 -7.13 11.85
CA SER A 102 5.72 -7.42 13.23
C SER A 102 5.98 -6.16 14.09
N SER A 103 6.14 -5.03 13.44
CA SER A 103 6.37 -3.71 14.07
C SER A 103 5.80 -2.60 13.20
N ASP A 104 5.74 -1.38 13.75
CA ASP A 104 5.27 -0.21 12.98
C ASP A 104 6.12 0.07 11.74
N ILE A 105 7.44 -0.07 11.83
CA ILE A 105 8.36 0.17 10.70
C ILE A 105 8.29 -0.94 9.63
N ALA A 106 7.84 -2.14 10.00
CA ALA A 106 7.61 -3.25 9.09
C ALA A 106 6.18 -3.28 8.54
N SER A 107 5.34 -2.32 8.97
CA SER A 107 3.95 -2.19 8.51
C SER A 107 3.86 -1.18 7.38
N ALA A 108 2.98 -1.44 6.43
CA ALA A 108 2.73 -0.56 5.30
C ALA A 108 1.23 -0.28 5.13
N GLY A 109 0.90 0.58 4.20
CA GLY A 109 -0.49 0.78 3.82
C GLY A 109 -0.76 2.15 3.24
N GLU A 110 -2.01 2.37 2.90
CA GLU A 110 -2.48 3.65 2.37
C GLU A 110 -3.85 4.02 2.91
N ILE A 111 -4.11 5.32 2.93
CA ILE A 111 -5.42 5.90 3.20
C ILE A 111 -5.74 6.84 2.05
N PHE A 112 -6.82 6.57 1.34
CA PHE A 112 -7.34 7.46 0.30
C PHE A 112 -8.63 8.09 0.75
N THR A 113 -8.74 9.40 0.55
CA THR A 113 -9.95 10.14 0.86
C THR A 113 -10.24 11.12 -0.27
N THR A 114 -11.42 11.02 -0.86
CA THR A 114 -11.84 11.95 -1.90
C THR A 114 -12.61 13.12 -1.28
N VAL A 115 -12.21 14.35 -1.59
CA VAL A 115 -12.83 15.57 -1.04
C VAL A 115 -13.20 16.49 -2.19
N LYS A 116 -14.36 17.11 -2.10
CA LYS A 116 -14.74 18.15 -3.06
C LYS A 116 -13.81 19.35 -2.92
N MET A 117 -13.26 19.82 -4.04
CA MET A 117 -12.38 20.99 -4.05
C MET A 117 -13.14 22.24 -3.61
N ALA A 118 -12.46 23.08 -2.82
CA ALA A 118 -13.03 24.36 -2.38
C ALA A 118 -13.12 25.38 -3.53
N LYS A 119 -12.17 25.28 -4.49
CA LYS A 119 -12.14 26.10 -5.70
C LYS A 119 -12.41 25.22 -6.91
N LYS A 120 -13.10 25.76 -7.91
CA LYS A 120 -13.27 25.05 -9.18
C LYS A 120 -11.90 24.89 -9.86
N PRO A 121 -11.63 23.71 -10.44
CA PRO A 121 -10.40 23.52 -11.21
C PRO A 121 -10.35 24.47 -12.41
N GLN A 122 -9.15 24.78 -12.86
CA GLN A 122 -8.96 25.61 -14.06
C GLN A 122 -9.51 24.93 -15.31
N ASN A 123 -9.35 23.60 -15.40
CA ASN A 123 -9.98 22.77 -16.41
C ASN A 123 -11.17 22.03 -15.77
N ALA A 124 -12.36 22.17 -16.38
CA ALA A 124 -13.60 21.54 -15.87
C ALA A 124 -13.54 20.02 -15.80
N GLU A 125 -12.66 19.38 -16.58
CA GLU A 125 -12.46 17.92 -16.63
C GLU A 125 -11.27 17.45 -15.77
N SER A 126 -10.81 18.23 -14.79
CA SER A 126 -9.68 17.89 -13.95
C SER A 126 -10.01 17.89 -12.45
N GLY A 127 -9.18 17.17 -11.70
CA GLY A 127 -9.14 17.17 -10.24
C GLY A 127 -7.74 17.42 -9.72
N GLU A 128 -7.52 17.10 -8.47
CA GLU A 128 -6.24 17.22 -7.78
C GLU A 128 -5.89 15.93 -7.05
N ILE A 129 -4.59 15.68 -6.87
CA ILE A 129 -4.08 14.62 -6.01
C ILE A 129 -3.10 15.25 -5.03
N TYR A 130 -3.32 15.03 -3.73
CA TYR A 130 -2.40 15.39 -2.68
C TYR A 130 -1.82 14.14 -2.05
N VAL A 131 -0.49 14.03 -2.02
CA VAL A 131 0.22 12.85 -1.55
C VAL A 131 1.04 13.18 -0.32
N GLU A 132 0.87 12.39 0.72
CA GLU A 132 1.72 12.37 1.91
C GLU A 132 2.34 10.98 2.08
N THR A 133 3.53 10.93 2.64
CA THR A 133 4.22 9.66 2.92
C THR A 133 4.78 9.62 4.33
N GLU A 134 4.84 8.45 4.91
CA GLU A 134 5.54 8.13 6.14
C GLU A 134 6.51 6.97 5.88
N PRO A 135 7.85 7.23 5.96
CA PRO A 135 8.48 8.51 6.23
C PRO A 135 8.26 9.54 5.11
N GLN A 136 8.42 10.82 5.45
CA GLN A 136 8.34 11.91 4.47
C GLN A 136 9.53 11.86 3.52
N GLY A 137 9.37 12.43 2.32
CA GLY A 137 10.44 12.54 1.36
C GLY A 137 10.48 11.46 0.29
N ALA A 138 9.43 10.64 0.17
CA ALA A 138 9.34 9.68 -0.92
C ALA A 138 9.11 10.37 -2.28
N ILE A 139 9.72 9.85 -3.32
CA ILE A 139 9.51 10.25 -4.72
C ILE A 139 8.10 9.80 -5.12
N VAL A 140 7.34 10.72 -5.71
CA VAL A 140 5.97 10.48 -6.19
C VAL A 140 5.98 10.43 -7.70
N THR A 141 5.41 9.37 -8.27
CA THR A 141 5.18 9.23 -9.71
C THR A 141 3.67 9.05 -9.99
N LEU A 142 3.20 9.66 -11.05
CA LEU A 142 1.84 9.51 -11.57
C LEU A 142 1.91 9.10 -13.03
N ASP A 143 1.33 7.94 -13.38
CA ASP A 143 1.36 7.38 -14.74
C ASP A 143 2.80 7.25 -15.30
N ASN A 144 3.73 6.79 -14.45
CA ASN A 144 5.18 6.70 -14.69
C ASN A 144 5.93 8.02 -14.82
N ASP A 145 5.27 9.18 -14.71
CA ASP A 145 5.93 10.49 -14.69
C ASP A 145 6.26 10.91 -13.26
N GLU A 146 7.51 11.28 -12.98
CA GLU A 146 7.91 11.82 -11.69
C GLU A 146 7.28 13.20 -11.46
N LYS A 147 6.58 13.35 -10.34
CA LYS A 147 5.86 14.58 -9.97
C LYS A 147 6.52 15.33 -8.81
N GLY A 148 7.59 14.78 -8.26
CA GLY A 148 8.35 15.38 -7.18
C GLY A 148 8.40 14.52 -5.92
N VAL A 149 8.56 15.17 -4.77
CA VAL A 149 8.79 14.53 -3.46
C VAL A 149 7.63 14.84 -2.53
N ALA A 150 7.14 13.84 -1.80
CA ALA A 150 6.06 14.01 -0.82
C ALA A 150 6.52 14.83 0.41
N PRO A 151 5.66 15.75 0.93
CA PRO A 151 4.28 15.98 0.50
C PRO A 151 4.20 16.74 -0.83
N ALA A 152 3.35 16.27 -1.75
CA ALA A 152 3.21 16.83 -3.09
C ALA A 152 1.74 17.07 -3.46
N LEU A 153 1.46 18.21 -4.09
CA LEU A 153 0.16 18.54 -4.66
C LEU A 153 0.28 18.53 -6.18
N MET A 154 -0.51 17.69 -6.82
CA MET A 154 -0.65 17.63 -8.28
C MET A 154 -1.99 18.27 -8.65
N GLU A 155 -1.91 19.40 -9.34
CA GLU A 155 -3.06 20.15 -9.85
C GLU A 155 -3.35 19.77 -11.30
N ASN A 156 -4.59 20.00 -11.74
CA ASN A 156 -5.04 19.75 -13.12
C ASN A 156 -4.82 18.33 -13.62
N VAL A 157 -4.94 17.34 -12.71
CA VAL A 157 -4.91 15.93 -13.10
C VAL A 157 -6.19 15.61 -13.89
N SER A 158 -6.06 14.95 -15.02
CA SER A 158 -7.20 14.59 -15.87
C SER A 158 -8.17 13.67 -15.10
N ARG A 159 -9.45 13.76 -15.44
CA ARG A 159 -10.44 12.81 -14.94
C ARG A 159 -10.16 11.41 -15.45
N GLY A 160 -10.26 10.40 -14.61
CA GLY A 160 -10.12 9.00 -14.97
C GLY A 160 -9.24 8.21 -14.00
N ASP A 161 -8.82 7.04 -14.46
CA ASP A 161 -7.96 6.15 -13.72
C ASP A 161 -6.50 6.51 -13.94
N HIS A 162 -5.74 6.54 -12.84
CA HIS A 162 -4.33 6.86 -12.80
C HIS A 162 -3.58 5.84 -11.95
N GLU A 163 -2.31 5.64 -12.26
CA GLU A 163 -1.41 4.85 -11.45
C GLU A 163 -0.53 5.78 -10.60
N LEU A 164 -0.73 5.76 -9.29
CA LEU A 164 0.03 6.54 -8.32
C LEU A 164 1.05 5.64 -7.63
N SER A 165 2.33 5.97 -7.73
CA SER A 165 3.41 5.23 -7.10
C SER A 165 4.24 6.13 -6.20
N VAL A 166 4.67 5.60 -5.07
CA VAL A 166 5.60 6.26 -4.14
C VAL A 166 6.79 5.35 -3.88
N PHE A 167 8.00 5.96 -3.88
CA PHE A 167 9.25 5.24 -3.67
C PHE A 167 10.21 6.04 -2.81
N MET A 168 10.85 5.37 -1.87
CA MET A 168 11.94 5.92 -1.07
C MET A 168 13.05 4.87 -0.92
N PRO A 169 14.33 5.22 -1.12
CA PRO A 169 15.44 4.29 -0.90
C PRO A 169 15.38 3.69 0.52
N GLY A 170 15.55 2.38 0.62
CA GLY A 170 15.44 1.64 1.89
C GLY A 170 14.02 1.25 2.30
N PHE A 171 13.02 1.54 1.47
CA PHE A 171 11.62 1.17 1.70
C PHE A 171 11.01 0.48 0.48
N PHE A 172 10.03 -0.38 0.72
CA PHE A 172 9.29 -1.01 -0.37
C PHE A 172 8.48 0.04 -1.14
N ARG A 173 8.60 -0.01 -2.47
CA ARG A 173 7.76 0.80 -3.37
C ARG A 173 6.29 0.42 -3.19
N ARG A 174 5.42 1.43 -3.20
CA ARG A 174 3.97 1.19 -3.25
C ARG A 174 3.37 1.82 -4.48
N THR A 175 2.51 1.06 -5.15
CA THR A 175 1.80 1.50 -6.36
C THR A 175 0.32 1.18 -6.20
N GLN A 176 -0.54 2.16 -6.46
CA GLN A 176 -1.99 2.03 -6.36
C GLN A 176 -2.68 2.67 -7.55
N LYS A 177 -3.73 2.01 -8.02
CA LYS A 177 -4.65 2.59 -8.99
C LYS A 177 -5.66 3.45 -8.26
N ILE A 178 -5.80 4.69 -8.69
CA ILE A 178 -6.74 5.67 -8.14
C ILE A 178 -7.60 6.23 -9.26
N ASN A 179 -8.83 6.64 -8.93
CA ASN A 179 -9.70 7.34 -9.86
C ASN A 179 -9.82 8.80 -9.42
N VAL A 180 -9.66 9.72 -10.37
CA VAL A 180 -9.79 11.17 -10.16
C VAL A 180 -11.06 11.65 -10.80
N ASP A 181 -11.95 12.25 -10.01
CA ASP A 181 -13.17 12.89 -10.49
C ASP A 181 -12.99 14.40 -10.65
N SER A 182 -13.71 14.96 -11.63
CA SER A 182 -13.71 16.43 -11.89
C SER A 182 -14.17 17.22 -10.68
N GLY A 183 -13.36 18.18 -10.25
CA GLY A 183 -13.65 19.04 -9.12
C GLY A 183 -13.46 18.38 -7.74
N TYR A 184 -12.82 17.22 -7.71
CA TYR A 184 -12.46 16.55 -6.46
C TYR A 184 -10.94 16.44 -6.32
N ARG A 185 -10.51 16.40 -5.06
CA ARG A 185 -9.13 16.10 -4.67
C ARG A 185 -9.09 14.71 -4.03
N VAL A 186 -8.17 13.89 -4.49
CA VAL A 186 -7.79 12.64 -3.83
C VAL A 186 -6.65 12.96 -2.86
N ASN A 187 -6.89 12.80 -1.57
CA ASN A 187 -5.83 12.83 -0.56
C ASN A 187 -5.33 11.40 -0.37
N ALA A 188 -4.06 11.19 -0.61
CA ALA A 188 -3.38 9.90 -0.57
C ALA A 188 -2.28 9.93 0.50
N ALA A 189 -2.48 9.22 1.61
CA ALA A 189 -1.49 9.07 2.66
C ALA A 189 -0.92 7.66 2.60
N PHE A 190 0.39 7.53 2.37
CA PHE A 190 1.10 6.26 2.30
C PHE A 190 1.99 6.07 3.51
N LYS A 191 1.94 4.88 4.10
CA LYS A 191 2.97 4.39 5.00
C LYS A 191 3.82 3.37 4.27
N LEU A 192 5.15 3.57 4.29
CA LEU A 192 6.10 2.68 3.65
C LEU A 192 6.73 1.76 4.71
N ALA A 193 6.78 0.47 4.43
CA ALA A 193 7.55 -0.48 5.23
C ALA A 193 9.01 -0.47 4.80
N ILE A 194 9.91 -0.62 5.77
CA ILE A 194 11.35 -0.71 5.52
C ILE A 194 11.66 -1.95 4.69
N ASP A 195 12.46 -1.78 3.66
CA ASP A 195 13.07 -2.87 2.91
C ASP A 195 14.40 -3.25 3.56
N GLN A 196 14.37 -4.27 4.40
CA GLN A 196 15.56 -4.75 5.09
C GLN A 196 16.63 -5.29 4.12
N SER A 197 16.24 -5.66 2.89
CA SER A 197 17.17 -6.14 1.88
C SER A 197 18.00 -5.02 1.25
N SER A 198 17.50 -3.79 1.24
CA SER A 198 18.17 -2.64 0.65
C SER A 198 19.23 -1.99 1.56
N SER A 199 19.26 -2.31 2.84
CA SER A 199 20.22 -1.73 3.80
C SER A 199 21.67 -2.18 3.58
N PHE A 200 21.93 -3.05 2.61
CA PHE A 200 23.27 -3.56 2.28
C PHE A 200 23.92 -2.99 1.02
N ALA A 201 23.24 -2.08 0.30
CA ALA A 201 23.85 -1.32 -0.79
C ALA A 201 24.58 -0.08 -0.26
N LYS A 202 25.64 -0.28 0.55
CA LYS A 202 26.59 0.78 0.87
C LYS A 202 27.60 0.89 -0.26
N GLU A 203 27.67 2.07 -0.90
CA GLU A 203 28.74 2.43 -1.84
C GLU A 203 30.12 2.09 -1.29
N PRO A 204 31.07 1.69 -2.15
CA PRO A 204 32.44 1.44 -1.72
C PRO A 204 33.19 2.77 -1.51
N ASP A 205 33.24 3.28 -0.30
CA ASP A 205 34.22 4.28 0.07
C ASP A 205 35.54 3.63 0.48
N ASP A 206 36.56 4.12 -0.20
CA ASP A 206 37.98 3.73 -0.13
C ASP A 206 38.60 4.03 1.25
N LYS A 207 39.33 3.02 1.74
CA LYS A 207 40.42 3.10 2.75
C LYS A 207 40.10 3.43 4.23
N THR A 208 40.32 2.54 5.13
CA THR A 208 41.51 2.23 5.92
C THR A 208 41.20 1.42 7.18
N LYS A 209 42.04 0.43 7.41
CA LYS A 209 42.16 -0.48 8.57
C LYS A 209 41.87 0.15 9.96
N THR A 210 41.19 -0.58 10.84
CA THR A 210 41.80 -1.16 12.06
C THR A 210 40.75 -1.89 12.94
N ALA A 211 41.20 -2.93 13.54
CA ALA A 211 40.62 -4.04 14.28
C ALA A 211 39.66 -3.75 15.48
N SER A 212 38.90 -4.79 15.76
CA SER A 212 38.42 -5.30 17.06
C SER A 212 37.19 -4.66 17.73
N ASN A 213 36.04 -5.28 17.88
CA ASN A 213 35.72 -6.33 18.84
C ASN A 213 34.22 -6.59 18.94
N SER A 214 33.86 -7.85 18.94
CA SER A 214 32.70 -8.53 19.53
C SER A 214 31.34 -7.80 19.66
N GLY A 215 30.38 -8.22 18.83
CA GLY A 215 28.96 -8.11 19.06
C GLY A 215 28.25 -9.05 18.09
N SER A 216 27.51 -10.04 18.58
CA SER A 216 26.85 -11.11 17.83
C SER A 216 26.01 -10.55 16.66
N THR A 217 26.58 -10.55 15.47
CA THR A 217 25.90 -10.23 14.22
C THR A 217 25.65 -11.55 13.51
N THR A 218 24.39 -11.91 13.33
CA THR A 218 24.02 -13.01 12.43
C THR A 218 24.47 -12.61 11.03
N SER A 219 25.60 -13.12 10.58
CA SER A 219 26.12 -12.88 9.23
C SER A 219 25.24 -13.62 8.22
N ILE A 220 24.52 -12.88 7.40
CA ILE A 220 23.79 -13.45 6.27
C ILE A 220 24.84 -13.89 5.24
N THR A 221 24.87 -15.18 4.97
CA THR A 221 25.75 -15.79 3.95
C THR A 221 25.04 -15.73 2.60
N TYR A 222 25.76 -15.42 1.54
CA TYR A 222 25.23 -15.39 0.18
C TYR A 222 25.80 -16.54 -0.65
N VAL A 223 25.02 -16.96 -1.64
CA VAL A 223 25.45 -17.89 -2.68
C VAL A 223 25.62 -17.12 -3.98
N LYS A 224 26.86 -17.04 -4.47
CA LYS A 224 27.19 -16.47 -5.77
C LYS A 224 27.19 -17.56 -6.84
N ILE A 225 26.53 -17.29 -7.95
CA ILE A 225 26.50 -18.18 -9.10
C ILE A 225 27.78 -17.99 -9.90
N LYS A 226 28.53 -19.08 -10.10
CA LYS A 226 29.78 -19.12 -10.89
C LYS A 226 29.49 -19.15 -12.39
N ASP A 227 30.48 -18.73 -13.16
CA ASP A 227 30.44 -18.89 -14.61
C ASP A 227 30.30 -20.37 -14.98
N ASN A 228 29.42 -20.64 -15.93
CA ASN A 228 29.21 -21.99 -16.45
C ASN A 228 29.02 -21.93 -17.98
N PRO A 229 29.31 -23.03 -18.71
CA PRO A 229 29.24 -23.02 -20.17
C PRO A 229 27.87 -22.74 -20.77
N GLN A 230 26.82 -22.89 -19.99
CA GLN A 230 25.44 -22.71 -20.44
C GLN A 230 24.91 -21.27 -20.25
N GLY A 231 25.64 -20.42 -19.51
CA GLY A 231 25.24 -19.02 -19.20
C GLY A 231 24.07 -18.89 -18.25
N TRP A 232 23.66 -19.97 -17.61
CA TRP A 232 22.61 -19.99 -16.59
C TRP A 232 22.69 -21.26 -15.73
N LEU A 233 22.16 -21.20 -14.49
CA LEU A 233 22.08 -22.35 -13.57
C LEU A 233 20.62 -22.62 -13.21
N ARG A 234 20.25 -23.89 -13.15
CA ARG A 234 18.90 -24.29 -12.74
C ARG A 234 18.71 -24.12 -11.25
N VAL A 235 17.58 -23.53 -10.88
CA VAL A 235 17.03 -23.60 -9.53
C VAL A 235 16.00 -24.74 -9.51
N ARG A 236 16.11 -25.62 -8.55
CA ARG A 236 15.25 -26.80 -8.42
C ARG A 236 14.40 -26.73 -7.13
N VAL A 237 13.28 -27.40 -7.14
CA VAL A 237 12.36 -27.45 -5.97
C VAL A 237 12.96 -28.22 -4.80
N ASP A 238 13.91 -29.13 -5.03
CA ASP A 238 14.68 -29.86 -3.99
C ASP A 238 16.15 -30.03 -4.42
N GLY A 239 17.03 -30.27 -3.44
CA GLY A 239 18.46 -30.53 -3.63
C GLY A 239 18.74 -31.93 -4.22
N SER A 240 18.26 -32.16 -5.43
CA SER A 240 18.43 -33.40 -6.19
C SER A 240 18.49 -33.10 -7.69
N ILE A 241 19.28 -33.88 -8.43
CA ILE A 241 19.38 -33.77 -9.88
C ILE A 241 18.08 -34.15 -10.59
N ASP A 242 17.27 -34.99 -9.97
CA ASP A 242 15.95 -35.43 -10.47
C ASP A 242 14.81 -34.52 -10.13
N ALA A 243 15.05 -33.52 -9.24
CA ALA A 243 14.01 -32.57 -8.84
C ALA A 243 13.62 -31.63 -10.01
N SER A 244 12.35 -31.26 -10.05
CA SER A 244 11.82 -30.35 -11.07
C SER A 244 12.53 -28.99 -11.05
N GLU A 245 12.72 -28.40 -12.23
CA GLU A 245 13.22 -27.04 -12.41
C GLU A 245 12.12 -26.04 -11.99
N SER A 246 12.47 -25.08 -11.12
CA SER A 246 11.57 -23.99 -10.71
C SER A 246 11.94 -22.67 -11.36
N ALA A 247 13.25 -22.40 -11.56
CA ALA A 247 13.73 -21.17 -12.19
C ALA A 247 15.11 -21.34 -12.79
N LYS A 248 15.62 -20.27 -13.44
CA LYS A 248 16.98 -20.13 -13.94
C LYS A 248 17.61 -18.86 -13.40
N VAL A 249 18.85 -18.96 -12.93
CA VAL A 249 19.65 -17.85 -12.41
C VAL A 249 20.92 -17.68 -13.26
N LYS A 250 21.44 -16.46 -13.31
CA LYS A 250 22.58 -16.12 -14.18
C LYS A 250 23.89 -16.11 -13.42
N PRO A 251 25.02 -16.41 -14.07
CA PRO A 251 26.34 -16.22 -13.52
C PRO A 251 26.56 -14.78 -13.03
N GLY A 252 27.25 -14.63 -11.89
CA GLY A 252 27.54 -13.36 -11.26
C GLY A 252 26.46 -12.88 -10.28
N GLU A 253 25.24 -13.41 -10.36
CA GLU A 253 24.16 -13.08 -9.43
C GLU A 253 24.42 -13.67 -8.04
N LYS A 254 23.97 -12.96 -6.98
CA LYS A 254 24.08 -13.37 -5.59
C LYS A 254 22.69 -13.52 -4.99
N TYR A 255 22.51 -14.59 -4.23
CA TYR A 255 21.23 -14.94 -3.60
C TYR A 255 21.45 -15.23 -2.11
N GLU A 256 20.48 -14.92 -1.28
CA GLU A 256 20.51 -15.23 0.14
C GLU A 256 20.60 -16.75 0.34
N PHE A 257 21.59 -17.19 1.12
CA PHE A 257 21.76 -18.59 1.49
C PHE A 257 20.80 -18.93 2.62
N LEU A 258 20.00 -19.96 2.41
CA LEU A 258 19.02 -20.42 3.42
C LEU A 258 19.45 -21.72 4.08
N ASP A 259 19.98 -22.69 3.30
CA ASP A 259 20.30 -24.01 3.79
C ASP A 259 21.30 -24.72 2.84
N GLU A 260 21.92 -25.81 3.30
CA GLU A 260 22.74 -26.66 2.44
C GLU A 260 22.45 -28.14 2.63
N LYS A 261 22.62 -28.86 1.54
CA LYS A 261 22.55 -30.30 1.45
C LYS A 261 23.72 -30.78 0.62
N THR A 262 24.17 -31.99 0.77
CA THR A 262 25.33 -32.52 0.02
C THR A 262 25.23 -32.21 -1.47
N GLY A 263 26.11 -31.34 -1.98
CA GLY A 263 26.15 -30.92 -3.38
C GLY A 263 25.16 -29.80 -3.78
N TRP A 264 24.40 -29.20 -2.82
CA TRP A 264 23.37 -28.23 -3.10
C TRP A 264 23.32 -27.10 -2.06
N PHE A 265 23.02 -25.87 -2.53
CA PHE A 265 22.71 -24.72 -1.67
C PHE A 265 21.26 -24.29 -1.89
N LYS A 266 20.54 -24.07 -0.82
CA LYS A 266 19.20 -23.49 -0.84
C LYS A 266 19.30 -21.97 -0.88
N ILE A 267 18.65 -21.37 -1.85
CA ILE A 267 18.68 -19.92 -2.07
C ILE A 267 17.27 -19.35 -2.10
N LYS A 268 17.18 -18.07 -1.77
CA LYS A 268 15.97 -17.29 -1.92
C LYS A 268 16.08 -16.48 -3.22
N TYR A 269 15.11 -16.64 -4.12
CA TYR A 269 15.11 -15.98 -5.43
C TYR A 269 13.71 -15.45 -5.77
N ASN A 270 13.65 -14.56 -6.77
CA ASN A 270 12.40 -14.04 -7.28
C ASN A 270 12.08 -14.68 -8.64
N ASP A 271 10.92 -15.31 -8.76
CA ASP A 271 10.47 -15.97 -10.01
C ASP A 271 9.68 -14.97 -10.87
N ASN A 272 10.39 -14.15 -11.65
CA ASN A 272 9.79 -13.16 -12.56
C ASN A 272 9.31 -13.79 -13.88
N LYS A 273 8.54 -14.89 -13.87
CA LYS A 273 8.08 -15.51 -15.12
C LYS A 273 6.99 -14.74 -15.88
N ASP A 274 6.25 -13.84 -15.24
CA ASP A 274 5.05 -13.23 -15.86
C ASP A 274 5.00 -11.69 -15.85
N GLY A 275 6.09 -10.99 -15.56
CA GLY A 275 6.10 -9.52 -15.57
C GLY A 275 5.17 -8.85 -14.55
N LEU A 276 4.51 -9.62 -13.69
CA LEU A 276 3.74 -9.15 -12.56
C LEU A 276 4.67 -9.10 -11.35
N VAL A 277 4.91 -7.91 -10.84
CA VAL A 277 5.66 -7.64 -9.62
C VAL A 277 4.82 -8.12 -8.43
N SER A 278 4.79 -9.43 -8.22
CA SER A 278 4.36 -10.01 -6.96
C SER A 278 5.61 -10.26 -6.12
N GLY A 279 5.69 -9.66 -4.96
CA GLY A 279 6.85 -9.73 -4.06
C GLY A 279 7.00 -11.06 -3.32
N ASP A 280 6.53 -12.16 -3.87
CA ASP A 280 6.71 -13.49 -3.30
C ASP A 280 8.09 -14.03 -3.68
N PHE A 281 9.01 -14.01 -2.72
CA PHE A 281 10.27 -14.72 -2.85
C PHE A 281 9.99 -16.23 -2.78
N THR A 282 10.50 -16.93 -3.78
CA THR A 282 10.46 -18.39 -3.85
C THR A 282 11.77 -18.96 -3.36
N GLU A 283 11.75 -20.09 -2.71
CA GLU A 283 12.93 -20.81 -2.27
C GLU A 283 13.25 -21.95 -3.25
N GLY A 284 14.52 -22.22 -3.48
CA GLY A 284 14.93 -23.32 -4.34
C GLY A 284 16.39 -23.69 -4.17
N TRP A 285 16.80 -24.78 -4.83
CA TRP A 285 18.12 -25.36 -4.69
C TRP A 285 18.97 -25.20 -5.96
N VAL A 286 20.22 -24.77 -5.77
CA VAL A 286 21.22 -24.66 -6.83
C VAL A 286 22.41 -25.58 -6.54
N SER A 287 23.02 -26.12 -7.59
CA SER A 287 24.21 -27.00 -7.44
C SER A 287 25.37 -26.21 -6.86
N SER A 288 26.03 -26.74 -5.83
CA SER A 288 27.25 -26.18 -5.23
C SER A 288 28.49 -26.29 -6.16
N GLU A 289 28.43 -27.10 -7.20
CA GLU A 289 29.47 -27.18 -8.22
C GLU A 289 29.60 -25.85 -8.99
N TYR A 290 28.45 -25.23 -9.32
CA TYR A 290 28.36 -23.98 -10.08
C TYR A 290 27.96 -22.77 -9.22
N SER A 291 28.12 -22.87 -7.91
CA SER A 291 27.89 -21.78 -6.99
C SER A 291 28.89 -21.82 -5.82
N ALA A 292 29.02 -20.74 -5.08
CA ALA A 292 29.87 -20.62 -3.90
C ALA A 292 29.26 -19.73 -2.84
N LYS A 293 29.51 -20.08 -1.59
CA LYS A 293 29.18 -19.18 -0.45
C LYS A 293 30.20 -18.04 -0.38
N GLU A 294 29.71 -16.83 -0.20
CA GLU A 294 30.49 -15.62 0.07
C GLU A 294 30.03 -14.96 1.37
#